data_3156d9c0e08be98b3c9e3ae900e1c6e7
#
_entry.id   3156d9c0e08be98b3c9e3ae900e1c6e7
#
_cell.length_a   1.000
_cell.length_b   1.000
_cell.length_c   1.000
_cell.angle_alpha   90.00
_cell.angle_beta   90.00
_cell.angle_gamma   90.00
#
_symmetry.space_group_name_H-M   'P 1'
#
loop_
_entity.id
_entity.type
_entity.pdbx_description
1 polymer ?
#
loop_
_entity_poly.entity_id
_entity_poly.type
_entity_poly.pdbx_seq_one_letter_code
_entity_poly.pdbx_strand_id
1 'polypeptide(L)'
;MATTTVSGSTVTFSNSGAAADLTQSGTEDGSLQFTFDVLAASGGGTKTTIYSVDDGTKNDDGGASITVTNKAFADYNKDLLIQDQAGIQFAETSANGAKFWIGSDNKIHYDATAVAPLINALGAGEHFTDTIQYTIKMSNGTLSVGTLSVVINGVNDAAVITVAAGDHDATTLNETNAPLSTNGTLTVSDVDIHDTVTASVTGVTLDGATGSLQAANVVSMLSLGGNPVIDNSHTSGAINWSFNSTPQAFDYLAAGEHLTLTYTIKADDGHGGTTTHDVTITIDGTNDAAVISGDTGGGVVEAG
;
A
#
# COMPACT_ATOMS: atom_id res chain seq x y z
N MET A 1 -15.27 -15.11 43.31
CA MET A 1 -15.03 -16.29 42.44
C MET A 1 -16.37 -16.82 41.99
N ALA A 2 -16.52 -16.98 40.70
CA ALA A 2 -17.67 -17.62 40.12
C ALA A 2 -17.29 -19.07 39.81
N THR A 3 -18.19 -20.02 40.10
CA THR A 3 -17.94 -21.44 39.88
C THR A 3 -18.99 -21.97 38.91
N THR A 4 -18.56 -22.69 37.88
CA THR A 4 -19.46 -23.39 36.97
C THR A 4 -19.07 -24.86 36.89
N THR A 5 -20.03 -25.73 36.60
CA THR A 5 -19.78 -27.17 36.43
C THR A 5 -19.93 -27.51 34.95
N VAL A 6 -18.89 -28.06 34.36
CA VAL A 6 -18.84 -28.47 32.95
C VAL A 6 -18.60 -29.98 32.92
N SER A 7 -19.55 -30.74 32.36
CA SER A 7 -19.41 -32.21 32.12
C SER A 7 -18.74 -33.01 33.25
N GLY A 8 -19.17 -32.79 34.49
CA GLY A 8 -18.64 -33.47 35.66
C GLY A 8 -17.39 -32.88 36.30
N SER A 9 -16.82 -31.84 35.72
CA SER A 9 -15.69 -31.08 36.27
C SER A 9 -16.13 -29.69 36.73
N THR A 10 -15.60 -29.25 37.87
CA THR A 10 -15.85 -27.91 38.38
C THR A 10 -14.75 -26.99 37.88
N VAL A 11 -15.12 -25.93 37.14
CA VAL A 11 -14.23 -24.88 36.70
C VAL A 11 -14.52 -23.60 37.46
N THR A 12 -13.55 -23.05 38.10
CA THR A 12 -13.68 -21.81 38.89
C THR A 12 -12.98 -20.67 38.15
N PHE A 13 -13.72 -19.64 37.84
CA PHE A 13 -13.17 -18.42 37.25
C PHE A 13 -12.83 -17.39 38.32
N SER A 14 -11.71 -16.73 38.13
CA SER A 14 -11.34 -15.56 38.92
C SER A 14 -11.22 -14.34 38.00
N ASN A 15 -12.12 -13.39 38.16
CA ASN A 15 -12.01 -12.08 37.48
C ASN A 15 -10.91 -11.20 38.10
N SER A 16 -10.18 -11.69 39.07
CA SER A 16 -9.12 -10.93 39.74
C SER A 16 -7.72 -11.26 39.21
N GLY A 17 -7.61 -11.46 37.89
CA GLY A 17 -6.43 -11.19 37.15
C GLY A 17 -5.16 -11.96 37.49
N ALA A 18 -5.17 -13.33 37.38
CA ALA A 18 -3.91 -14.04 37.26
C ALA A 18 -3.41 -14.01 35.82
N ALA A 19 -4.30 -14.13 34.82
CA ALA A 19 -3.97 -13.95 33.42
C ALA A 19 -3.79 -12.44 33.11
N ALA A 20 -2.71 -12.10 32.43
CA ALA A 20 -2.39 -10.74 32.06
C ALA A 20 -2.96 -10.39 30.68
N ASP A 21 -3.53 -9.21 30.52
CA ASP A 21 -3.79 -8.66 29.19
C ASP A 21 -2.47 -8.16 28.60
N LEU A 22 -2.19 -8.58 27.37
CA LEU A 22 -0.95 -8.24 26.68
C LEU A 22 -1.26 -7.63 25.32
N THR A 23 -0.45 -6.65 24.94
CA THR A 23 -0.49 -6.04 23.61
C THR A 23 0.91 -6.13 22.99
N GLN A 24 0.97 -6.55 21.72
CA GLN A 24 2.17 -6.41 20.89
C GLN A 24 1.84 -5.58 19.67
N SER A 25 2.81 -4.78 19.23
CA SER A 25 2.67 -3.91 18.07
C SER A 25 3.80 -4.17 17.09
N GLY A 26 3.50 -4.02 15.82
CA GLY A 26 4.44 -4.07 14.70
C GLY A 26 4.07 -3.03 13.64
N THR A 27 4.78 -3.08 12.52
CA THR A 27 4.45 -2.35 11.30
C THR A 27 4.17 -3.35 10.19
N GLU A 28 3.43 -2.94 9.16
CA GLU A 28 3.10 -3.82 8.03
C GLU A 28 4.33 -4.34 7.29
N ASP A 29 5.37 -3.52 7.15
CA ASP A 29 6.67 -3.88 6.57
C ASP A 29 7.51 -4.80 7.47
N GLY A 30 7.06 -5.02 8.70
CA GLY A 30 7.74 -5.82 9.70
C GLY A 30 7.31 -7.27 9.71
N SER A 31 7.59 -7.95 10.83
CA SER A 31 7.09 -9.31 11.04
C SER A 31 5.60 -9.27 11.34
N LEU A 32 4.83 -10.05 10.59
CA LEU A 32 3.41 -10.31 10.86
C LEU A 32 3.19 -11.49 11.82
N GLN A 33 4.27 -12.00 12.42
CA GLN A 33 4.24 -13.09 13.38
C GLN A 33 4.65 -12.58 14.77
N PHE A 34 3.83 -12.90 15.77
CA PHE A 34 3.99 -12.47 17.14
C PHE A 34 3.99 -13.68 18.08
N THR A 35 4.69 -13.55 19.20
CA THR A 35 4.76 -14.60 20.23
C THR A 35 4.56 -13.99 21.59
N PHE A 36 3.59 -14.49 22.35
CA PHE A 36 3.23 -14.01 23.68
C PHE A 36 3.67 -14.99 24.76
N ASP A 37 4.54 -14.55 25.64
CA ASP A 37 4.90 -15.29 26.85
C ASP A 37 3.94 -14.96 27.99
N VAL A 38 2.71 -15.48 27.85
CA VAL A 38 1.62 -15.18 28.79
C VAL A 38 1.88 -15.72 30.20
N LEU A 39 2.68 -16.78 30.33
CA LEU A 39 3.01 -17.35 31.63
C LEU A 39 4.00 -16.49 32.40
N ALA A 40 4.98 -15.88 31.70
CA ALA A 40 5.93 -14.95 32.31
C ALA A 40 5.26 -13.66 32.76
N ALA A 41 4.23 -13.20 32.01
CA ALA A 41 3.49 -11.97 32.32
C ALA A 41 2.39 -12.18 33.38
N SER A 42 1.89 -13.41 33.54
CA SER A 42 0.74 -13.73 34.41
C SER A 42 1.17 -14.14 35.80
N GLY A 43 0.27 -13.98 36.76
CA GLY A 43 0.40 -14.56 38.08
C GLY A 43 0.04 -16.06 38.11
N GLY A 44 -0.08 -16.66 39.30
CA GLY A 44 -0.64 -18.01 39.47
C GLY A 44 0.37 -19.10 39.89
N GLY A 45 1.65 -18.76 39.95
CA GLY A 45 2.71 -19.63 40.51
C GLY A 45 3.34 -20.56 39.48
N THR A 46 4.34 -21.34 39.90
CA THR A 46 5.24 -22.13 39.04
C THR A 46 4.61 -23.34 38.32
N LYS A 47 3.37 -23.70 38.64
CA LYS A 47 2.62 -24.79 37.99
C LYS A 47 1.48 -24.28 37.12
N THR A 48 1.48 -23.01 36.77
CA THR A 48 0.50 -22.45 35.87
C THR A 48 0.84 -22.88 34.43
N THR A 49 -0.20 -23.26 33.68
CA THR A 49 -0.09 -23.69 32.28
C THR A 49 -1.07 -22.89 31.42
N ILE A 50 -0.77 -22.71 30.14
CA ILE A 50 -1.77 -22.25 29.17
C ILE A 50 -2.79 -23.39 29.04
N TYR A 51 -4.05 -23.03 29.01
CA TYR A 51 -5.14 -24.00 28.96
C TYR A 51 -5.90 -23.98 27.64
N SER A 52 -6.29 -22.79 27.17
CA SER A 52 -6.96 -22.59 25.89
C SER A 52 -6.66 -21.23 25.28
N VAL A 53 -6.90 -21.12 24.00
CA VAL A 53 -6.95 -19.88 23.21
C VAL A 53 -8.26 -19.83 22.43
N ASP A 54 -8.71 -18.63 22.01
CA ASP A 54 -9.97 -18.45 21.31
C ASP A 54 -10.07 -17.07 20.66
N ASP A 55 -10.81 -16.95 19.56
CA ASP A 55 -11.01 -15.70 18.84
C ASP A 55 -11.97 -14.71 19.51
N GLY A 56 -12.56 -15.08 20.62
CA GLY A 56 -13.54 -14.26 21.35
C GLY A 56 -14.96 -14.41 20.81
N THR A 57 -15.20 -15.22 19.77
CA THR A 57 -16.55 -15.50 19.30
C THR A 57 -17.24 -16.50 20.20
N LYS A 58 -18.51 -16.27 20.45
CA LYS A 58 -19.30 -17.19 21.28
C LYS A 58 -19.92 -18.29 20.41
N ASN A 59 -19.82 -19.53 20.81
CA ASN A 59 -20.49 -20.71 20.23
C ASN A 59 -19.82 -21.34 18.99
N ASP A 60 -18.54 -21.17 18.82
CA ASP A 60 -17.75 -21.90 17.82
C ASP A 60 -16.89 -23.04 18.41
N ASP A 61 -17.25 -23.49 19.59
CA ASP A 61 -16.62 -24.54 20.41
C ASP A 61 -16.37 -25.89 19.68
N GLY A 62 -16.07 -25.83 18.36
CA GLY A 62 -15.71 -26.99 17.52
C GLY A 62 -16.71 -28.13 17.54
N GLY A 63 -17.93 -27.91 18.05
CA GLY A 63 -18.96 -28.89 18.21
C GLY A 63 -18.85 -29.68 19.53
N ALA A 64 -18.00 -29.29 20.46
CA ALA A 64 -17.93 -29.87 21.78
C ALA A 64 -19.20 -29.54 22.57
N SER A 65 -19.92 -30.55 22.98
CA SER A 65 -21.15 -30.39 23.77
C SER A 65 -20.81 -30.07 25.22
N ILE A 66 -20.59 -28.80 25.53
CA ILE A 66 -20.45 -28.35 26.92
C ILE A 66 -21.79 -27.87 27.42
N THR A 67 -22.28 -28.52 28.52
CA THR A 67 -23.47 -28.05 29.20
C THR A 67 -23.12 -27.11 30.33
N VAL A 68 -23.40 -25.82 30.14
CA VAL A 68 -23.26 -24.81 31.20
C VAL A 68 -24.55 -24.86 32.05
N THR A 69 -24.42 -25.29 33.29
CA THR A 69 -25.57 -25.47 34.21
C THR A 69 -25.95 -24.18 34.96
N ASN A 70 -25.10 -23.15 34.95
CA ASN A 70 -25.35 -21.89 35.61
C ASN A 70 -25.69 -20.80 34.61
N LYS A 71 -26.88 -20.20 34.69
CA LYS A 71 -27.33 -19.11 33.80
C LYS A 71 -26.43 -17.87 33.83
N ALA A 72 -25.68 -17.64 34.91
CA ALA A 72 -24.75 -16.55 34.99
C ALA A 72 -23.55 -16.68 33.99
N PHE A 73 -23.38 -17.87 33.43
CA PHE A 73 -22.32 -18.19 32.45
C PHE A 73 -22.86 -18.54 31.06
N ALA A 74 -24.17 -18.35 30.83
CA ALA A 74 -24.78 -18.60 29.53
C ALA A 74 -24.18 -17.74 28.41
N ASP A 75 -23.55 -16.59 28.78
CA ASP A 75 -22.87 -15.67 27.89
C ASP A 75 -21.33 -15.83 27.85
N TYR A 76 -20.80 -16.83 28.56
CA TYR A 76 -19.38 -17.13 28.54
C TYR A 76 -18.98 -17.84 27.24
N ASN A 77 -17.81 -17.52 26.75
CA ASN A 77 -17.17 -18.28 25.68
C ASN A 77 -16.85 -19.68 26.21
N LYS A 78 -17.44 -20.69 25.60
CA LYS A 78 -17.33 -22.07 26.08
C LYS A 78 -16.04 -22.72 25.67
N ASP A 79 -15.46 -22.25 24.58
CA ASP A 79 -14.21 -22.78 24.05
C ASP A 79 -13.05 -22.54 25.02
N LEU A 80 -13.03 -21.41 25.68
CA LEU A 80 -12.09 -21.14 26.77
C LEU A 80 -12.15 -22.13 27.95
N LEU A 81 -13.15 -23.00 28.01
CA LEU A 81 -13.30 -24.04 29.02
C LEU A 81 -12.80 -25.41 28.56
N ILE A 82 -12.47 -25.57 27.30
CA ILE A 82 -11.89 -26.75 26.69
C ILE A 82 -10.38 -26.63 26.70
N GLN A 83 -9.67 -27.69 27.01
CA GLN A 83 -8.21 -27.66 26.97
C GLN A 83 -7.73 -27.92 25.55
N ASP A 84 -7.00 -26.95 24.97
CA ASP A 84 -6.40 -27.07 23.66
C ASP A 84 -5.15 -27.92 23.66
N GLN A 85 -4.85 -28.43 22.48
CA GLN A 85 -3.59 -29.11 22.21
C GLN A 85 -2.57 -28.13 21.64
N ALA A 86 -1.32 -28.28 22.08
CA ALA A 86 -0.23 -27.49 21.56
C ALA A 86 0.20 -27.95 20.15
N GLY A 87 0.47 -26.99 19.28
CA GLY A 87 1.00 -27.20 17.93
C GLY A 87 0.22 -26.46 16.86
N ILE A 88 0.92 -26.04 15.82
CA ILE A 88 0.34 -25.29 14.69
C ILE A 88 -0.78 -26.05 13.96
N GLN A 89 -0.78 -27.38 14.02
CA GLN A 89 -1.87 -28.21 13.46
C GLN A 89 -3.21 -28.02 14.16
N PHE A 90 -3.22 -27.40 15.32
CA PHE A 90 -4.41 -27.05 16.10
C PHE A 90 -4.64 -25.53 16.10
N ALA A 91 -4.03 -24.79 15.14
CA ALA A 91 -4.21 -23.37 15.04
C ALA A 91 -5.66 -23.00 14.72
N GLU A 92 -6.16 -22.05 15.45
CA GLU A 92 -7.45 -21.39 15.22
C GLU A 92 -7.30 -20.19 14.32
N THR A 93 -8.43 -19.61 13.95
CA THR A 93 -8.47 -18.43 13.07
C THR A 93 -9.19 -17.32 13.79
N SER A 94 -8.58 -16.15 13.89
CA SER A 94 -9.18 -14.96 14.49
C SER A 94 -10.33 -14.42 13.65
N ALA A 95 -11.14 -13.55 14.23
CA ALA A 95 -12.23 -12.88 13.53
C ALA A 95 -11.74 -12.09 12.29
N ASN A 96 -10.49 -11.66 12.27
CA ASN A 96 -9.86 -10.94 11.17
C ASN A 96 -9.06 -11.84 10.21
N GLY A 97 -9.04 -13.17 10.43
CA GLY A 97 -8.46 -14.14 9.51
C GLY A 97 -7.00 -14.53 9.80
N ALA A 98 -6.39 -13.99 10.85
CA ALA A 98 -5.07 -14.42 11.31
C ALA A 98 -5.13 -15.77 12.02
N LYS A 99 -4.04 -16.50 12.08
CA LYS A 99 -3.94 -17.75 12.82
C LYS A 99 -3.29 -17.57 14.18
N PHE A 100 -3.74 -18.34 15.16
CA PHE A 100 -3.13 -18.36 16.48
C PHE A 100 -3.23 -19.75 17.10
N TRP A 101 -2.27 -20.10 17.97
CA TRP A 101 -2.19 -21.43 18.60
C TRP A 101 -1.28 -21.41 19.84
N ILE A 102 -1.43 -22.42 20.67
CA ILE A 102 -0.48 -22.71 21.75
C ILE A 102 0.73 -23.44 21.16
N GLY A 103 1.93 -22.86 21.29
CA GLY A 103 3.17 -23.48 20.84
C GLY A 103 3.66 -24.58 21.79
N SER A 104 4.49 -25.50 21.28
CA SER A 104 5.19 -26.50 22.09
C SER A 104 6.24 -25.90 23.06
N ASP A 105 6.53 -24.62 22.90
CA ASP A 105 7.38 -23.78 23.76
C ASP A 105 6.61 -23.15 24.93
N ASN A 106 5.33 -23.52 25.12
CA ASN A 106 4.42 -22.94 26.11
C ASN A 106 4.20 -21.43 25.95
N LYS A 107 4.17 -20.95 24.71
CA LYS A 107 3.80 -19.58 24.36
C LYS A 107 2.61 -19.60 23.42
N ILE A 108 1.94 -18.47 23.29
CA ILE A 108 0.89 -18.29 22.29
C ILE A 108 1.52 -17.62 21.07
N HIS A 109 1.36 -18.25 19.92
CA HIS A 109 1.80 -17.74 18.63
C HIS A 109 0.62 -17.15 17.88
N TYR A 110 0.89 -16.08 17.15
CA TYR A 110 -0.06 -15.40 16.28
C TYR A 110 0.62 -15.15 14.94
N ASP A 111 -0.09 -15.41 13.84
CA ASP A 111 0.41 -15.27 12.47
C ASP A 111 -0.65 -14.61 11.58
N ALA A 112 -0.38 -13.37 11.17
CA ALA A 112 -1.23 -12.59 10.28
C ALA A 112 -0.81 -12.66 8.80
N THR A 113 0.11 -13.54 8.40
CA THR A 113 0.58 -13.63 7.01
C THR A 113 -0.53 -13.95 6.01
N ALA A 114 -1.59 -14.66 6.44
CA ALA A 114 -2.74 -14.96 5.59
C ALA A 114 -3.54 -13.71 5.19
N VAL A 115 -3.45 -12.65 5.98
CA VAL A 115 -4.14 -11.36 5.77
C VAL A 115 -3.16 -10.23 5.38
N ALA A 116 -1.92 -10.57 5.03
CA ALA A 116 -0.91 -9.61 4.60
C ALA A 116 -1.38 -8.63 3.52
N PRO A 117 -2.16 -9.02 2.48
CA PRO A 117 -2.64 -8.05 1.49
C PRO A 117 -3.57 -6.98 2.07
N LEU A 118 -4.31 -7.28 3.13
CA LEU A 118 -5.16 -6.31 3.82
C LEU A 118 -4.31 -5.40 4.72
N ILE A 119 -3.27 -5.94 5.32
CA ILE A 119 -2.36 -5.22 6.19
C ILE A 119 -1.49 -4.25 5.38
N ASN A 120 -0.92 -4.71 4.25
CA ASN A 120 -0.10 -3.90 3.35
C ASN A 120 -0.88 -2.79 2.62
N ALA A 121 -2.17 -2.72 2.77
CA ALA A 121 -3.00 -1.64 2.21
C ALA A 121 -3.30 -0.53 3.23
N LEU A 122 -2.61 -0.54 4.35
CA LEU A 122 -2.77 0.44 5.44
C LEU A 122 -1.76 1.58 5.26
N GLY A 123 -2.25 2.76 4.96
CA GLY A 123 -1.42 3.95 4.91
C GLY A 123 -0.98 4.47 6.29
N ALA A 124 -0.15 5.52 6.26
CA ALA A 124 0.37 6.14 7.48
C ALA A 124 -0.74 6.60 8.44
N GLY A 125 -0.67 6.12 9.68
CA GLY A 125 -1.64 6.45 10.73
C GLY A 125 -2.84 5.51 10.80
N GLU A 126 -2.98 4.58 9.87
CA GLU A 126 -3.93 3.49 9.92
C GLU A 126 -3.37 2.31 10.71
N HIS A 127 -4.20 1.41 11.13
CA HIS A 127 -3.76 0.23 11.85
C HIS A 127 -4.76 -0.92 11.71
N PHE A 128 -4.22 -2.11 11.65
CA PHE A 128 -4.93 -3.36 11.81
C PHE A 128 -4.87 -3.74 13.29
N THR A 129 -6.02 -4.04 13.90
CA THR A 129 -6.07 -4.52 15.29
C THR A 129 -6.82 -5.83 15.34
N ASP A 130 -6.21 -6.82 15.98
CA ASP A 130 -6.83 -8.10 16.24
C ASP A 130 -6.74 -8.44 17.73
N THR A 131 -7.74 -9.18 18.22
CA THR A 131 -7.88 -9.49 19.63
C THR A 131 -8.31 -10.93 19.79
N ILE A 132 -7.53 -11.70 20.56
CA ILE A 132 -7.84 -13.08 20.94
C ILE A 132 -7.90 -13.21 22.46
N GLN A 133 -8.62 -14.18 22.93
CA GLN A 133 -8.71 -14.52 24.34
C GLN A 133 -7.90 -15.78 24.65
N TYR A 134 -7.47 -15.90 25.88
CA TYR A 134 -6.79 -17.10 26.35
C TYR A 134 -7.11 -17.38 27.81
N THR A 135 -6.95 -18.62 28.22
CA THR A 135 -7.01 -19.01 29.62
C THR A 135 -5.70 -19.63 30.08
N ILE A 136 -5.36 -19.33 31.33
CA ILE A 136 -4.35 -20.08 32.06
C ILE A 136 -4.99 -20.88 33.17
N LYS A 137 -4.47 -22.07 33.42
CA LYS A 137 -4.85 -22.93 34.54
C LYS A 137 -3.83 -22.81 35.66
N MET A 138 -4.26 -22.29 36.78
CA MET A 138 -3.43 -22.12 37.97
C MET A 138 -3.22 -23.43 38.69
N SER A 139 -2.21 -23.51 39.58
CA SER A 139 -1.89 -24.72 40.37
C SER A 139 -3.00 -25.25 41.24
N ASN A 140 -3.99 -24.42 41.58
CA ASN A 140 -5.18 -24.79 42.35
C ASN A 140 -6.35 -25.27 41.46
N GLY A 141 -6.15 -25.37 40.12
CA GLY A 141 -7.14 -25.76 39.13
C GLY A 141 -8.08 -24.66 38.68
N THR A 142 -7.90 -23.42 39.15
CA THR A 142 -8.71 -22.25 38.71
C THR A 142 -8.26 -21.81 37.35
N LEU A 143 -9.19 -21.50 36.44
CA LEU A 143 -8.94 -20.86 35.17
C LEU A 143 -9.01 -19.33 35.33
N SER A 144 -8.11 -18.61 34.66
CA SER A 144 -8.13 -17.16 34.57
C SER A 144 -8.01 -16.74 33.10
N VAL A 145 -8.89 -15.85 32.68
CA VAL A 145 -8.97 -15.36 31.28
C VAL A 145 -8.14 -14.09 31.16
N GLY A 146 -7.39 -13.98 30.09
CA GLY A 146 -6.71 -12.77 29.64
C GLY A 146 -6.97 -12.52 28.16
N THR A 147 -6.62 -11.34 27.72
CA THR A 147 -6.76 -10.87 26.33
C THR A 147 -5.40 -10.57 25.73
N LEU A 148 -5.20 -11.00 24.49
CA LEU A 148 -4.06 -10.62 23.68
C LEU A 148 -4.52 -9.72 22.57
N SER A 149 -3.83 -8.59 22.38
CA SER A 149 -4.07 -7.66 21.29
C SER A 149 -2.83 -7.57 20.41
N VAL A 150 -3.02 -7.66 19.11
CA VAL A 150 -2.01 -7.38 18.09
C VAL A 150 -2.40 -6.11 17.37
N VAL A 151 -1.49 -5.15 17.30
CA VAL A 151 -1.68 -3.89 16.60
C VAL A 151 -0.58 -3.77 15.54
N ILE A 152 -0.95 -3.77 14.27
CA ILE A 152 -0.02 -3.58 13.16
C ILE A 152 -0.32 -2.22 12.56
N ASN A 153 0.68 -1.34 12.58
CA ASN A 153 0.55 0.02 12.08
C ASN A 153 0.93 0.07 10.62
N GLY A 154 0.14 0.78 9.83
CA GLY A 154 0.43 1.14 8.47
C GLY A 154 1.64 2.08 8.37
N VAL A 155 2.35 1.97 7.30
CA VAL A 155 3.47 2.82 6.90
C VAL A 155 3.13 3.34 5.50
N ASN A 156 3.43 4.57 5.19
CA ASN A 156 3.18 5.08 3.86
C ASN A 156 4.07 4.41 2.82
N ASP A 157 3.48 3.78 1.83
CA ASP A 157 4.13 3.34 0.60
C ASP A 157 3.99 4.44 -0.47
N ALA A 158 5.07 4.68 -1.22
CA ALA A 158 5.02 5.68 -2.28
C ALA A 158 4.37 5.12 -3.54
N ALA A 159 3.53 5.91 -4.19
CA ALA A 159 2.98 5.58 -5.50
C ALA A 159 4.08 5.25 -6.52
N VAL A 160 3.85 4.29 -7.41
CA VAL A 160 4.80 3.83 -8.42
C VAL A 160 4.27 4.11 -9.81
N ILE A 161 5.08 4.81 -10.65
CA ILE A 161 4.77 5.02 -12.07
C ILE A 161 5.45 3.92 -12.88
N THR A 162 4.70 3.29 -13.78
CA THR A 162 5.16 2.23 -14.68
C THR A 162 4.70 2.47 -16.12
N VAL A 163 5.37 1.80 -17.06
CA VAL A 163 4.97 1.76 -18.47
C VAL A 163 4.35 0.37 -18.72
N ALA A 164 3.04 0.30 -18.60
CA ALA A 164 2.30 -0.94 -18.82
C ALA A 164 2.08 -1.21 -20.32
N ALA A 165 1.53 -2.38 -20.64
CA ALA A 165 1.21 -2.72 -22.04
C ALA A 165 0.18 -1.72 -22.61
N GLY A 166 0.57 -0.99 -23.64
CA GLY A 166 -0.23 0.05 -24.28
C GLY A 166 0.10 1.48 -23.81
N ASP A 167 0.95 1.62 -22.78
CA ASP A 167 1.48 2.91 -22.37
C ASP A 167 2.67 3.33 -23.26
N HIS A 168 2.94 4.62 -23.26
CA HIS A 168 4.06 5.20 -23.97
C HIS A 168 4.69 6.32 -23.15
N ASP A 169 6.01 6.23 -22.93
CA ASP A 169 6.84 7.24 -22.27
C ASP A 169 7.82 7.89 -23.24
N ALA A 170 7.82 7.49 -24.52
CA ALA A 170 8.68 8.06 -25.54
C ALA A 170 7.97 8.11 -26.90
N THR A 171 8.26 9.16 -27.68
CA THR A 171 7.82 9.26 -29.07
C THR A 171 8.79 10.07 -29.91
N THR A 172 8.84 9.78 -31.20
CA THR A 172 9.59 10.56 -32.18
C THR A 172 8.63 11.20 -33.18
N LEU A 173 8.79 12.50 -33.39
CA LEU A 173 8.02 13.29 -34.34
C LEU A 173 8.97 13.87 -35.38
N ASN A 174 8.54 13.98 -36.62
CA ASN A 174 9.24 14.78 -37.62
C ASN A 174 8.76 16.23 -37.52
N GLU A 175 9.70 17.19 -37.56
CA GLU A 175 9.31 18.59 -37.63
C GLU A 175 8.55 18.87 -38.92
N THR A 176 7.70 19.89 -38.86
CA THR A 176 6.93 20.42 -39.99
C THR A 176 6.83 21.93 -39.84
N ASN A 177 6.43 22.63 -40.86
CA ASN A 177 6.19 24.10 -40.78
C ASN A 177 4.97 24.46 -39.90
N ALA A 178 4.53 23.54 -39.03
CA ALA A 178 3.38 23.70 -38.12
C ALA A 178 3.71 23.11 -36.74
N PRO A 179 3.04 23.58 -35.69
CA PRO A 179 3.20 22.99 -34.34
C PRO A 179 2.89 21.49 -34.32
N LEU A 180 3.65 20.77 -33.48
CA LEU A 180 3.53 19.33 -33.31
C LEU A 180 2.68 18.98 -32.12
N SER A 181 2.00 17.84 -32.19
CA SER A 181 1.24 17.28 -31.07
C SER A 181 1.31 15.78 -31.02
N THR A 182 1.31 15.24 -29.81
CA THR A 182 1.21 13.81 -29.53
C THR A 182 0.65 13.62 -28.11
N ASN A 183 0.30 12.39 -27.75
CA ASN A 183 -0.18 12.05 -26.42
C ASN A 183 0.21 10.62 -26.07
N GLY A 184 0.07 10.27 -24.79
CA GLY A 184 0.25 8.92 -24.30
C GLY A 184 -0.28 8.79 -22.88
N THR A 185 -0.02 7.64 -22.32
CA THR A 185 -0.41 7.28 -20.97
C THR A 185 0.75 6.64 -20.22
N LEU A 186 0.72 6.75 -18.89
CA LEU A 186 1.52 5.97 -17.96
C LEU A 186 0.56 5.37 -16.93
N THR A 187 0.89 4.19 -16.45
CA THR A 187 0.15 3.57 -15.34
C THR A 187 0.78 4.00 -14.02
N VAL A 188 -0.05 4.36 -13.06
CA VAL A 188 0.37 4.64 -11.68
C VAL A 188 -0.38 3.72 -10.74
N SER A 189 0.31 3.19 -9.72
CA SER A 189 -0.28 2.35 -8.67
C SER A 189 0.21 2.79 -7.31
N ASP A 190 -0.65 2.61 -6.32
CA ASP A 190 -0.36 2.80 -4.92
C ASP A 190 -0.98 1.64 -4.13
N VAL A 191 -0.29 1.10 -3.14
CA VAL A 191 -0.83 0.00 -2.33
C VAL A 191 -1.71 0.52 -1.20
N ASP A 192 -1.49 1.77 -0.75
CA ASP A 192 -2.26 2.42 0.31
C ASP A 192 -3.63 2.84 -0.23
N ILE A 193 -4.65 2.04 0.07
CA ILE A 193 -5.97 2.15 -0.58
C ILE A 193 -6.70 3.47 -0.32
N HIS A 194 -6.33 4.18 0.74
CA HIS A 194 -6.99 5.44 1.11
C HIS A 194 -6.21 6.68 0.67
N ASP A 195 -5.07 6.48 -0.01
CA ASP A 195 -4.28 7.58 -0.51
C ASP A 195 -4.87 8.21 -1.76
N THR A 196 -4.53 9.47 -1.96
CA THR A 196 -4.94 10.24 -3.13
C THR A 196 -3.71 10.70 -3.88
N VAL A 197 -3.45 10.09 -5.04
CA VAL A 197 -2.25 10.37 -5.82
C VAL A 197 -2.51 11.48 -6.83
N THR A 198 -1.64 12.49 -6.85
CA THR A 198 -1.64 13.56 -7.84
C THR A 198 -0.40 13.50 -8.72
N ALA A 199 -0.52 13.92 -9.98
CA ALA A 199 0.60 13.97 -10.91
C ALA A 199 0.89 15.40 -11.36
N SER A 200 2.19 15.72 -11.58
CA SER A 200 2.63 17.03 -12.06
C SER A 200 3.89 16.91 -12.93
N VAL A 201 4.06 17.83 -13.88
CA VAL A 201 5.32 18.01 -14.60
C VAL A 201 6.22 18.90 -13.75
N THR A 202 7.38 18.39 -13.35
CA THR A 202 8.30 19.11 -12.46
C THR A 202 9.46 19.79 -13.20
N GLY A 203 9.73 19.37 -14.43
CA GLY A 203 10.79 19.97 -15.24
C GLY A 203 10.89 19.36 -16.62
N VAL A 204 11.79 19.92 -17.41
CA VAL A 204 12.19 19.40 -18.73
C VAL A 204 13.66 19.67 -18.96
N THR A 205 14.36 18.70 -19.52
CA THR A 205 15.74 18.88 -20.04
C THR A 205 15.71 18.83 -21.57
N LEU A 206 16.63 19.58 -22.17
CA LEU A 206 16.77 19.65 -23.61
C LEU A 206 18.15 19.09 -24.01
N ASP A 207 18.20 18.29 -25.06
CA ASP A 207 19.42 17.75 -25.64
C ASP A 207 19.37 17.83 -27.17
N GLY A 208 20.54 17.89 -27.80
CA GLY A 208 20.66 18.01 -29.26
C GLY A 208 20.62 19.45 -29.75
N ALA A 209 20.01 19.69 -30.91
CA ALA A 209 19.94 21.02 -31.54
C ALA A 209 18.84 21.87 -30.89
N THR A 210 19.16 22.52 -29.78
CA THR A 210 18.21 23.30 -28.98
C THR A 210 17.86 24.67 -29.57
N GLY A 211 18.66 25.19 -30.50
CA GLY A 211 18.51 26.55 -31.02
C GLY A 211 18.57 27.59 -29.90
N SER A 212 17.54 28.42 -29.78
CA SER A 212 17.37 29.41 -28.70
C SER A 212 16.41 28.97 -27.61
N LEU A 213 15.93 27.72 -27.63
CA LEU A 213 14.96 27.21 -26.66
C LEU A 213 15.61 27.11 -25.28
N GLN A 214 14.79 27.38 -24.28
CA GLN A 214 15.11 27.21 -22.86
C GLN A 214 14.05 26.34 -22.20
N ALA A 215 14.42 25.61 -21.16
CA ALA A 215 13.49 24.75 -20.40
C ALA A 215 12.18 25.48 -20.01
N ALA A 216 12.31 26.74 -19.57
CA ALA A 216 11.16 27.58 -19.19
C ALA A 216 10.17 27.83 -20.34
N ASN A 217 10.62 27.75 -21.60
CA ASN A 217 9.76 27.96 -22.76
C ASN A 217 8.99 26.70 -23.19
N VAL A 218 9.55 25.53 -22.88
CA VAL A 218 9.03 24.26 -23.38
C VAL A 218 8.38 23.41 -22.32
N VAL A 219 8.57 23.70 -21.02
CA VAL A 219 7.98 22.91 -19.93
C VAL A 219 6.45 22.84 -20.02
N SER A 220 5.79 23.91 -20.46
CA SER A 220 4.33 23.98 -20.61
C SER A 220 3.82 23.29 -21.87
N MET A 221 4.69 22.78 -22.75
CA MET A 221 4.28 22.03 -23.94
C MET A 221 3.76 20.63 -23.58
N LEU A 222 4.18 20.08 -22.42
CA LEU A 222 3.58 18.85 -21.88
C LEU A 222 2.56 19.22 -20.81
N SER A 223 1.36 18.72 -20.94
CA SER A 223 0.29 18.82 -19.96
C SER A 223 -0.20 17.44 -19.54
N LEU A 224 -0.63 17.32 -18.29
CA LEU A 224 -1.23 16.11 -17.78
C LEU A 224 -2.75 16.22 -17.75
N GLY A 225 -3.42 15.08 -17.77
CA GLY A 225 -4.87 14.99 -17.54
C GLY A 225 -5.27 15.43 -16.14
N GLY A 226 -6.53 15.23 -15.80
CA GLY A 226 -7.08 15.67 -14.50
C GLY A 226 -6.43 14.97 -13.30
N ASN A 227 -6.37 15.68 -12.18
CA ASN A 227 -6.02 15.15 -10.87
C ASN A 227 -7.28 15.03 -9.99
N PRO A 228 -7.32 14.09 -9.04
CA PRO A 228 -6.29 13.09 -8.76
C PRO A 228 -6.21 12.02 -9.86
N VAL A 229 -5.05 11.37 -9.98
CA VAL A 229 -4.84 10.23 -10.89
C VAL A 229 -5.22 8.90 -10.23
N ILE A 230 -5.15 8.82 -8.89
CA ILE A 230 -5.75 7.78 -8.05
C ILE A 230 -6.54 8.50 -6.96
N ASP A 231 -7.78 8.11 -6.75
CA ASP A 231 -8.60 8.58 -5.63
C ASP A 231 -8.52 7.59 -4.45
N ASN A 232 -9.02 7.99 -3.30
CA ASN A 232 -8.99 7.24 -2.03
C ASN A 232 -9.86 5.97 -1.99
N SER A 233 -10.21 5.41 -3.12
CA SER A 233 -10.97 4.15 -3.26
C SER A 233 -10.38 3.19 -4.29
N HIS A 234 -9.29 3.60 -4.92
CA HIS A 234 -8.60 2.84 -5.95
C HIS A 234 -7.10 2.75 -5.63
N THR A 235 -6.47 1.68 -6.07
CA THR A 235 -5.02 1.44 -5.92
C THR A 235 -4.26 1.58 -7.24
N SER A 236 -4.95 2.01 -8.31
CA SER A 236 -4.32 2.22 -9.63
C SER A 236 -5.08 3.26 -10.44
N GLY A 237 -4.35 3.93 -11.32
CA GLY A 237 -4.89 4.94 -12.22
C GLY A 237 -4.01 5.14 -13.44
N ALA A 238 -4.36 6.12 -14.26
CA ALA A 238 -3.61 6.47 -15.46
C ALA A 238 -3.20 7.95 -15.43
N ILE A 239 -1.93 8.22 -15.73
CA ILE A 239 -1.43 9.57 -16.00
C ILE A 239 -1.51 9.76 -17.51
N ASN A 240 -2.55 10.47 -17.97
CA ASN A 240 -2.65 10.87 -19.37
C ASN A 240 -1.81 12.10 -19.62
N TRP A 241 -0.90 12.05 -20.56
CA TRP A 241 -0.09 13.19 -20.95
C TRP A 241 -0.38 13.59 -22.40
N SER A 242 -0.22 14.89 -22.68
CA SER A 242 -0.39 15.49 -24.01
C SER A 242 0.68 16.51 -24.25
N PHE A 243 1.39 16.36 -25.36
CA PHE A 243 2.37 17.30 -25.86
C PHE A 243 1.76 18.16 -26.95
N ASN A 244 1.96 19.49 -26.86
CA ASN A 244 1.55 20.45 -27.87
C ASN A 244 2.56 21.60 -27.91
N SER A 245 3.23 21.75 -29.03
CA SER A 245 4.30 22.73 -29.18
C SER A 245 3.83 24.13 -29.57
N THR A 246 2.53 24.37 -29.76
CA THR A 246 2.01 25.68 -30.21
C THR A 246 2.55 26.86 -29.38
N PRO A 247 3.12 27.91 -29.98
CA PRO A 247 3.24 28.18 -31.42
C PRO A 247 4.53 27.71 -32.09
N GLN A 248 5.38 26.91 -31.40
CA GLN A 248 6.68 26.47 -31.88
C GLN A 248 6.55 25.37 -32.95
N ALA A 249 7.11 25.60 -34.14
CA ALA A 249 7.12 24.66 -35.25
C ALA A 249 8.44 23.85 -35.38
N PHE A 250 9.54 24.31 -34.74
CA PHE A 250 10.88 23.71 -34.81
C PHE A 250 11.58 23.77 -36.19
N ASP A 251 11.16 24.65 -37.10
CA ASP A 251 11.67 24.80 -38.46
C ASP A 251 13.19 25.09 -38.55
N TYR A 252 13.85 25.32 -37.43
CA TYR A 252 15.29 25.54 -37.38
C TYR A 252 16.11 24.23 -37.40
N LEU A 253 15.46 23.08 -37.25
CA LEU A 253 16.12 21.78 -37.25
C LEU A 253 16.41 21.34 -38.70
N ALA A 254 17.67 21.29 -39.09
CA ALA A 254 18.04 20.78 -40.41
C ALA A 254 17.93 19.22 -40.46
N ALA A 255 17.85 18.69 -41.69
CA ALA A 255 17.84 17.24 -41.91
C ALA A 255 19.05 16.57 -41.26
N GLY A 256 18.79 15.59 -40.37
CA GLY A 256 19.80 14.88 -39.60
C GLY A 256 20.11 15.50 -38.22
N GLU A 257 19.55 16.67 -37.92
CA GLU A 257 19.53 17.19 -36.56
C GLU A 257 18.31 16.67 -35.79
N HIS A 258 18.40 16.65 -34.48
CA HIS A 258 17.29 16.30 -33.60
C HIS A 258 17.32 17.16 -32.33
N LEU A 259 16.15 17.33 -31.74
CA LEU A 259 15.93 17.91 -30.42
C LEU A 259 15.22 16.90 -29.57
N THR A 260 15.77 16.59 -28.40
CA THR A 260 15.13 15.70 -27.40
C THR A 260 14.68 16.53 -26.20
N LEU A 261 13.40 16.42 -25.88
CA LEU A 261 12.77 17.02 -24.71
C LEU A 261 12.42 15.90 -23.74
N THR A 262 13.07 15.86 -22.58
CA THR A 262 12.80 14.89 -21.53
C THR A 262 12.07 15.56 -20.37
N TYR A 263 10.79 15.28 -20.23
CA TYR A 263 9.92 15.83 -19.20
C TYR A 263 9.89 14.90 -17.98
N THR A 264 10.15 15.43 -16.79
CA THR A 264 10.05 14.68 -15.56
C THR A 264 8.63 14.83 -14.97
N ILE A 265 7.89 13.73 -14.91
CA ILE A 265 6.58 13.63 -14.26
C ILE A 265 6.80 13.11 -12.85
N LYS A 266 6.20 13.79 -11.87
CA LYS A 266 6.18 13.39 -10.46
C LYS A 266 4.78 12.92 -10.10
N ALA A 267 4.66 11.77 -9.45
CA ALA A 267 3.50 11.37 -8.67
C ALA A 267 3.77 11.65 -7.18
N ASP A 268 2.72 12.06 -6.45
CA ASP A 268 2.78 12.47 -5.05
C ASP A 268 1.50 11.93 -4.37
N ASP A 269 1.69 11.07 -3.36
CA ASP A 269 0.60 10.40 -2.64
C ASP A 269 -0.08 11.31 -1.58
N GLY A 270 0.49 12.48 -1.32
CA GLY A 270 -0.02 13.41 -0.30
C GLY A 270 0.42 13.09 1.12
N HIS A 271 1.10 11.98 1.37
CA HIS A 271 1.60 11.53 2.67
C HIS A 271 3.13 11.55 2.78
N GLY A 272 3.81 12.08 1.74
CA GLY A 272 5.25 12.30 1.71
C GLY A 272 6.02 11.34 0.80
N GLY A 273 5.37 10.33 0.26
CA GLY A 273 5.90 9.47 -0.80
C GLY A 273 5.83 10.16 -2.16
N THR A 274 6.92 10.15 -2.89
CA THR A 274 6.97 10.70 -4.24
C THR A 274 7.80 9.81 -5.15
N THR A 275 7.35 9.65 -6.39
CA THR A 275 8.12 8.99 -7.44
C THR A 275 8.14 9.82 -8.69
N THR A 276 9.14 9.61 -9.54
CA THR A 276 9.27 10.31 -10.82
C THR A 276 9.46 9.34 -11.97
N HIS A 277 8.96 9.74 -13.15
CA HIS A 277 9.17 9.02 -14.40
C HIS A 277 9.34 10.04 -15.54
N ASP A 278 10.20 9.73 -16.51
CA ASP A 278 10.48 10.64 -17.62
C ASP A 278 9.64 10.28 -18.85
N VAL A 279 9.13 11.34 -19.52
CA VAL A 279 8.50 11.25 -20.84
C VAL A 279 9.38 11.97 -21.85
N THR A 280 9.79 11.26 -22.89
CA THR A 280 10.75 11.74 -23.89
C THR A 280 10.06 12.00 -25.22
N ILE A 281 10.18 13.23 -25.73
CA ILE A 281 9.75 13.64 -27.06
C ILE A 281 10.99 13.98 -27.90
N THR A 282 11.25 13.19 -28.94
CA THR A 282 12.31 13.46 -29.91
C THR A 282 11.69 14.09 -31.13
N ILE A 283 12.27 15.18 -31.62
CA ILE A 283 11.85 15.89 -32.83
C ILE A 283 12.99 15.81 -33.83
N ASP A 284 12.77 15.14 -34.94
CA ASP A 284 13.74 15.01 -36.02
C ASP A 284 13.53 16.12 -37.04
N GLY A 285 14.62 16.80 -37.41
CA GLY A 285 14.65 17.84 -38.43
C GLY A 285 14.46 17.28 -39.85
N THR A 286 13.78 18.01 -40.66
CA THR A 286 13.61 17.73 -42.09
C THR A 286 14.30 18.82 -42.92
N ASN A 287 14.40 18.62 -44.23
CA ASN A 287 15.01 19.65 -45.09
C ASN A 287 13.96 20.64 -45.57
N ASP A 288 14.11 21.88 -45.18
CA ASP A 288 13.30 22.99 -45.70
C ASP A 288 13.75 23.48 -47.07
N ALA A 289 12.78 23.84 -47.89
CA ALA A 289 13.08 24.47 -49.17
C ALA A 289 13.61 25.90 -48.97
N ALA A 290 14.68 26.25 -49.65
CA ALA A 290 15.21 27.62 -49.61
C ALA A 290 14.16 28.63 -50.12
N VAL A 291 13.83 29.61 -49.30
CA VAL A 291 12.97 30.72 -49.69
C VAL A 291 13.82 31.88 -50.20
N ILE A 292 13.64 32.22 -51.49
CA ILE A 292 14.29 33.37 -52.09
C ILE A 292 13.37 34.56 -51.83
N SER A 293 13.86 35.52 -51.05
CA SER A 293 13.20 36.81 -50.80
C SER A 293 14.11 37.94 -51.29
N GLY A 294 13.54 39.00 -51.79
CA GLY A 294 14.28 40.17 -52.27
C GLY A 294 13.53 40.92 -53.38
N ASP A 295 14.08 42.03 -53.75
CA ASP A 295 13.53 42.82 -54.85
C ASP A 295 13.84 42.13 -56.18
N THR A 296 12.81 41.69 -56.90
CA THR A 296 12.93 41.04 -58.22
C THR A 296 12.90 42.05 -59.39
N GLY A 297 12.87 43.32 -59.09
CA GLY A 297 12.80 44.40 -60.07
C GLY A 297 14.10 45.23 -60.14
N GLY A 298 14.98 44.90 -61.06
CA GLY A 298 16.10 45.75 -61.40
C GLY A 298 15.80 46.62 -62.65
N GLY A 299 15.68 47.94 -62.45
CA GLY A 299 15.66 48.89 -63.61
C GLY A 299 17.04 49.10 -64.13
N VAL A 300 17.32 48.80 -65.41
CA VAL A 300 18.54 49.18 -66.09
C VAL A 300 18.29 50.54 -66.72
N VAL A 301 19.09 51.57 -66.34
CA VAL A 301 19.09 52.84 -66.99
C VAL A 301 20.18 52.78 -68.05
N GLU A 302 19.82 52.98 -69.35
CA GLU A 302 20.74 53.09 -70.44
C GLU A 302 21.50 54.43 -70.29
N ALA A 303 22.82 54.39 -70.35
CA ALA A 303 23.64 55.59 -70.37
C ALA A 303 23.64 56.13 -71.80
N GLY A 304 23.08 57.34 -71.95
CA GLY A 304 23.13 58.09 -73.18
C GLY A 304 24.47 58.79 -73.39
#